data_0f3a4c06c416436763000197afbc0adc
#
_entry.id   0f3a4c06c416436763000197afbc0adc
#
_cell.length_a   1.000
_cell.length_b   1.000
_cell.length_c   1.000
_cell.angle_alpha   90.00
_cell.angle_beta   90.00
_cell.angle_gamma   90.00
#
_symmetry.space_group_name_H-M   'P 1'
#
loop_
_entity.id
_entity.type
_entity.pdbx_description
1 polymer ?
#
loop_
_entity_poly.entity_id
_entity_poly.type
_entity_poly.pdbx_seq_one_letter_code
_entity_poly.pdbx_strand_id
1 'polypeptide(L)'
;MRNRGCRIAATALLFSVLLANNSPVAMAQGTPPSARPIEPGAGTWRTWVISSGKDLRLAPPPDDQATKRELEHLNTLSMQGDAPSLDRVQYWDAGSPSYRWNEIFTDIAVSHGAGTVPLRAAVLMNVAIHDALIAAWDSKYAHNRKRPHEADPRVTPVVAVPRSPSYPCEHSVAAGAAATVLAHLFPKQAQRLGQMAEEASRSRVTAGAVFPSDARAGLDLGRAVGARVLEYAKTDEAKWSGTVPVGPGLWKGTEPGGINEVRWKTFALTAASEFRPGPPPAPESAERAAELAEVKNFKRTPLTNGKALYWQFNQYGTPGLLYRLGDEVGRRLAEAGLDRNPPRAARAYALVHVAHYDAYVASQDAKFHYWTARPNQFDPTLTTVVPTPNFPSYPSNAASVGMAAAHVLSHLFPREASRYTSWADEFGESRIWAGIHFRSDLQAGWELGRRVGMAVSERARRDGAE
;
A
#
# COMPACT_ATOMS: atom_id res chain seq x y z
N MET A 1 -53.97 51.67 -38.69
CA MET A 1 -55.11 50.78 -38.93
C MET A 1 -54.79 49.37 -38.43
N ARG A 2 -55.66 48.83 -37.58
CA ARG A 2 -55.81 47.46 -37.06
C ARG A 2 -54.66 46.83 -36.27
N ASN A 3 -54.84 46.94 -34.94
CA ASN A 3 -54.39 46.07 -33.88
C ASN A 3 -54.79 44.63 -34.14
N ARG A 4 -53.87 43.68 -33.90
CA ARG A 4 -54.23 42.30 -33.52
C ARG A 4 -53.41 41.91 -32.27
N GLY A 5 -54.13 41.88 -31.15
CA GLY A 5 -53.61 41.41 -29.90
C GLY A 5 -53.44 39.90 -29.92
N CYS A 6 -52.33 39.44 -29.38
CA CYS A 6 -52.07 38.03 -29.09
C CYS A 6 -52.39 37.79 -27.62
N ARG A 7 -53.43 36.99 -27.36
CA ARG A 7 -53.82 36.55 -26.00
C ARG A 7 -52.93 35.37 -25.63
N ILE A 8 -52.12 35.55 -24.61
CA ILE A 8 -51.40 34.46 -23.96
C ILE A 8 -52.33 33.83 -22.92
N ALA A 9 -52.71 32.58 -23.16
CA ALA A 9 -53.46 31.79 -22.19
C ALA A 9 -52.45 31.24 -21.13
N ALA A 10 -52.63 31.66 -19.87
CA ALA A 10 -51.90 31.13 -18.75
C ALA A 10 -52.53 29.81 -18.32
N THR A 11 -51.86 28.71 -18.55
CA THR A 11 -52.23 27.39 -18.03
C THR A 11 -51.59 27.23 -16.64
N ALA A 12 -52.40 27.29 -15.60
CA ALA A 12 -51.98 27.00 -14.23
C ALA A 12 -51.78 25.50 -14.06
N LEU A 13 -50.52 25.03 -13.91
CA LEU A 13 -50.19 23.69 -13.45
C LEU A 13 -50.31 23.67 -11.93
N LEU A 14 -51.33 22.95 -11.42
CA LEU A 14 -51.41 22.55 -10.03
C LEU A 14 -50.32 21.54 -9.72
N PHE A 15 -49.30 21.93 -8.94
CA PHE A 15 -48.38 21.00 -8.31
C PHE A 15 -49.05 20.40 -7.07
N SER A 16 -49.46 19.15 -7.18
CA SER A 16 -49.85 18.34 -6.04
C SER A 16 -48.58 17.94 -5.28
N VAL A 17 -48.35 18.54 -4.13
CA VAL A 17 -47.30 18.12 -3.19
C VAL A 17 -47.75 16.81 -2.56
N LEU A 18 -47.20 15.70 -3.04
CA LEU A 18 -47.23 14.42 -2.34
C LEU A 18 -46.29 14.55 -1.13
N LEU A 19 -46.87 14.66 0.04
CA LEU A 19 -46.17 14.44 1.31
C LEU A 19 -45.68 12.97 1.32
N ALA A 20 -44.46 12.73 0.91
CA ALA A 20 -43.80 11.46 1.12
C ALA A 20 -43.59 11.30 2.62
N ASN A 21 -44.24 10.33 3.21
CA ASN A 21 -43.96 9.84 4.55
C ASN A 21 -42.50 9.50 4.67
N ASN A 22 -41.72 10.31 5.35
CA ASN A 22 -40.39 9.96 5.83
C ASN A 22 -40.51 8.86 6.89
N SER A 23 -40.71 7.63 6.47
CA SER A 23 -40.33 6.50 7.32
C SER A 23 -38.82 6.55 7.50
N PRO A 24 -38.30 6.49 8.73
CA PRO A 24 -36.87 6.39 8.91
C PRO A 24 -36.41 5.14 8.17
N VAL A 25 -35.50 5.33 7.21
CA VAL A 25 -34.77 4.21 6.58
C VAL A 25 -34.15 3.46 7.75
N ALA A 26 -34.69 2.30 8.08
CA ALA A 26 -34.07 1.38 9.01
C ALA A 26 -32.70 1.06 8.41
N MET A 27 -31.65 1.61 9.01
CA MET A 27 -30.30 1.18 8.72
C MET A 27 -30.33 -0.34 8.84
N ALA A 28 -30.04 -1.03 7.75
CA ALA A 28 -29.92 -2.46 7.74
C ALA A 28 -28.98 -2.80 8.91
N GLN A 29 -29.53 -3.44 9.94
CA GLN A 29 -28.75 -3.95 11.04
C GLN A 29 -27.81 -4.97 10.42
N GLY A 30 -26.56 -4.55 10.19
CA GLY A 30 -25.50 -5.44 9.74
C GLY A 30 -25.50 -6.64 10.68
N THR A 31 -25.30 -7.81 10.12
CA THR A 31 -25.17 -9.08 10.86
C THR A 31 -24.37 -8.82 12.13
N PRO A 32 -24.83 -9.19 13.32
CA PRO A 32 -24.07 -8.93 14.54
C PRO A 32 -22.66 -9.48 14.38
N PRO A 33 -21.62 -8.71 14.75
CA PRO A 33 -20.24 -9.14 14.56
C PRO A 33 -20.07 -10.51 15.17
N SER A 34 -19.40 -11.43 14.47
CA SER A 34 -19.24 -12.82 14.89
C SER A 34 -18.84 -12.86 16.37
N ALA A 35 -19.44 -13.76 17.16
CA ALA A 35 -19.16 -13.87 18.59
C ALA A 35 -17.71 -14.33 18.90
N ARG A 36 -16.90 -14.59 17.87
CA ARG A 36 -15.55 -15.16 17.99
C ARG A 36 -14.49 -14.08 18.20
N PRO A 37 -13.43 -14.36 19.01
CA PRO A 37 -12.25 -13.49 19.11
C PRO A 37 -11.59 -13.29 17.74
N ILE A 38 -11.01 -12.09 17.54
CA ILE A 38 -10.31 -11.76 16.29
C ILE A 38 -8.95 -12.44 16.26
N GLU A 39 -8.76 -13.39 15.36
CA GLU A 39 -7.48 -14.02 14.99
C GLU A 39 -6.61 -14.40 16.20
N PRO A 40 -7.06 -15.26 17.14
CA PRO A 40 -6.26 -15.61 18.31
C PRO A 40 -4.89 -16.21 17.98
N GLY A 41 -4.77 -16.85 16.81
CA GLY A 41 -3.53 -17.44 16.32
C GLY A 41 -2.58 -16.48 15.60
N ALA A 42 -2.98 -15.24 15.33
CA ALA A 42 -2.17 -14.36 14.47
C ALA A 42 -0.79 -14.01 15.04
N GLY A 43 -0.60 -14.09 16.35
CA GLY A 43 0.72 -13.94 16.97
C GLY A 43 1.76 -14.99 16.55
N THR A 44 1.33 -16.08 15.90
CA THR A 44 2.21 -17.13 15.36
C THR A 44 2.40 -17.06 13.86
N TRP A 45 1.78 -16.11 13.17
CA TRP A 45 1.96 -15.96 11.73
C TRP A 45 3.39 -15.58 11.38
N ARG A 46 3.82 -15.98 10.20
CA ARG A 46 5.18 -15.75 9.73
C ARG A 46 5.42 -14.27 9.42
N THR A 47 6.35 -13.69 10.13
CA THR A 47 6.84 -12.32 9.97
C THR A 47 7.78 -12.17 8.78
N TRP A 48 8.09 -10.94 8.38
CA TRP A 48 9.01 -10.63 7.29
C TRP A 48 10.44 -10.34 7.77
N VAL A 49 10.58 -9.61 8.87
CA VAL A 49 11.88 -9.11 9.37
C VAL A 49 12.19 -9.60 10.77
N ILE A 50 11.26 -9.47 11.72
CA ILE A 50 11.47 -10.05 13.04
C ILE A 50 11.35 -11.57 12.96
N SER A 51 12.05 -12.32 13.83
CA SER A 51 12.10 -13.78 13.73
C SER A 51 10.77 -14.43 14.12
N SER A 52 10.00 -13.81 15.01
CA SER A 52 8.64 -14.24 15.41
C SER A 52 7.92 -13.15 16.20
N GLY A 53 6.59 -13.30 16.38
CA GLY A 53 5.82 -12.43 17.27
C GLY A 53 6.33 -12.44 18.73
N LYS A 54 6.94 -13.54 19.17
CA LYS A 54 7.46 -13.69 20.53
C LYS A 54 8.71 -12.87 20.83
N ASP A 55 9.50 -12.51 19.80
CA ASP A 55 10.77 -11.81 19.97
C ASP A 55 10.63 -10.46 20.68
N LEU A 56 9.50 -9.82 20.48
CA LEU A 56 9.18 -8.53 21.08
C LEU A 56 7.93 -8.61 21.96
N ARG A 57 7.66 -9.78 22.54
CA ARG A 57 6.57 -9.93 23.52
C ARG A 57 6.77 -8.93 24.66
N LEU A 58 5.75 -8.14 24.90
CA LEU A 58 5.76 -7.14 25.97
C LEU A 58 5.73 -7.80 27.36
N ALA A 59 6.30 -7.11 28.35
CA ALA A 59 6.09 -7.42 29.75
C ALA A 59 4.58 -7.36 30.09
N PRO A 60 4.14 -7.99 31.19
CA PRO A 60 2.74 -7.92 31.63
C PRO A 60 2.22 -6.48 31.73
N PRO A 61 0.92 -6.23 31.46
CA PRO A 61 0.31 -4.92 31.67
C PRO A 61 0.39 -4.51 33.16
N PRO A 62 0.14 -3.22 33.47
CA PRO A 62 0.13 -2.74 34.85
C PRO A 62 -0.79 -3.53 35.77
N ASP A 63 -0.47 -3.53 37.06
CA ASP A 63 -1.23 -4.21 38.08
C ASP A 63 -2.65 -3.64 38.29
N ASP A 64 -3.43 -4.30 39.15
CA ASP A 64 -4.83 -3.92 39.42
C ASP A 64 -4.94 -2.51 40.01
N GLN A 65 -3.98 -2.06 40.82
CA GLN A 65 -4.01 -0.73 41.42
C GLN A 65 -3.77 0.36 40.35
N ALA A 66 -2.82 0.15 39.47
CA ALA A 66 -2.58 1.05 38.34
C ALA A 66 -3.75 1.02 37.36
N THR A 67 -4.33 -0.16 37.08
CA THR A 67 -5.52 -0.31 36.25
C THR A 67 -6.73 0.45 36.79
N LYS A 68 -6.96 0.44 38.11
CA LYS A 68 -8.04 1.26 38.75
C LYS A 68 -7.82 2.74 38.52
N ARG A 69 -6.60 3.25 38.67
CA ARG A 69 -6.29 4.69 38.40
C ARG A 69 -6.55 5.04 36.94
N GLU A 70 -6.21 4.15 36.01
CA GLU A 70 -6.48 4.37 34.58
C GLU A 70 -8.00 4.38 34.28
N LEU A 71 -8.81 3.53 34.95
CA LEU A 71 -10.26 3.54 34.81
C LEU A 71 -10.88 4.86 35.33
N GLU A 72 -10.42 5.36 36.46
CA GLU A 72 -10.85 6.67 37.01
C GLU A 72 -10.54 7.81 36.00
N HIS A 73 -9.35 7.78 35.42
CA HIS A 73 -8.96 8.74 34.37
C HIS A 73 -9.89 8.64 33.16
N LEU A 74 -10.17 7.44 32.64
CA LEU A 74 -11.07 7.21 31.50
C LEU A 74 -12.50 7.68 31.78
N ASN A 75 -13.03 7.45 32.98
CA ASN A 75 -14.33 7.97 33.40
C ASN A 75 -14.38 9.50 33.41
N THR A 76 -13.30 10.16 33.82
CA THR A 76 -13.20 11.63 33.77
C THR A 76 -13.16 12.15 32.32
N LEU A 77 -12.42 11.50 31.43
CA LEU A 77 -12.34 11.87 30.01
C LEU A 77 -13.68 11.73 29.29
N SER A 78 -14.43 10.67 29.57
CA SER A 78 -15.73 10.43 28.94
C SER A 78 -16.77 11.52 29.23
N MET A 79 -16.61 12.23 30.35
CA MET A 79 -17.47 13.37 30.74
C MET A 79 -17.05 14.71 30.11
N GLN A 80 -15.87 14.79 29.49
CA GLN A 80 -15.28 16.03 28.98
C GLN A 80 -15.13 16.07 27.46
N GLY A 81 -15.66 15.06 26.73
CA GLY A 81 -15.50 14.97 25.27
C GLY A 81 -16.09 16.17 24.54
N ASP A 82 -15.21 16.91 23.83
CA ASP A 82 -15.61 17.98 22.92
C ASP A 82 -15.69 17.51 21.45
N ALA A 83 -16.37 18.28 20.60
CA ALA A 83 -16.54 17.93 19.20
C ALA A 83 -15.20 17.74 18.43
N PRO A 84 -14.16 18.60 18.60
CA PRO A 84 -12.87 18.39 17.95
C PRO A 84 -12.19 17.08 18.35
N SER A 85 -12.32 16.64 19.59
CA SER A 85 -11.77 15.35 20.05
C SER A 85 -12.48 14.19 19.41
N LEU A 86 -13.81 14.27 19.23
CA LEU A 86 -14.61 13.24 18.53
C LEU A 86 -14.26 13.16 17.05
N ASP A 87 -14.06 14.29 16.37
CA ASP A 87 -13.61 14.31 14.97
C ASP A 87 -12.25 13.60 14.81
N ARG A 88 -11.32 13.79 15.74
CA ARG A 88 -10.03 13.07 15.74
C ARG A 88 -10.20 11.59 16.00
N VAL A 89 -11.08 11.21 16.90
CA VAL A 89 -11.42 9.80 17.14
C VAL A 89 -11.96 9.16 15.87
N GLN A 90 -12.92 9.78 15.18
CA GLN A 90 -13.50 9.28 13.94
C GLN A 90 -12.48 9.19 12.81
N TYR A 91 -11.62 10.21 12.66
CA TYR A 91 -10.54 10.20 11.68
C TYR A 91 -9.66 8.96 11.82
N TRP A 92 -9.21 8.64 13.04
CA TRP A 92 -8.34 7.49 13.29
C TRP A 92 -9.07 6.15 13.40
N ASP A 93 -10.39 6.14 13.52
CA ASP A 93 -11.22 4.92 13.55
C ASP A 93 -11.60 4.41 12.14
N ALA A 94 -11.36 5.19 11.11
CA ALA A 94 -11.73 4.83 9.75
C ALA A 94 -10.86 3.67 9.22
N GLY A 95 -11.50 2.56 8.90
CA GLY A 95 -10.87 1.36 8.36
C GLY A 95 -9.99 0.61 9.38
N SER A 96 -9.06 -0.17 8.86
CA SER A 96 -8.06 -0.87 9.71
C SER A 96 -7.00 0.11 10.22
N PRO A 97 -6.24 -0.24 11.29
CA PRO A 97 -5.11 0.57 11.74
C PRO A 97 -4.08 0.90 10.65
N SER A 98 -3.94 0.04 9.63
CA SER A 98 -3.04 0.25 8.49
C SER A 98 -3.57 1.28 7.47
N TYR A 99 -4.90 1.48 7.40
CA TYR A 99 -5.53 2.26 6.32
C TYR A 99 -5.05 3.72 6.27
N ARG A 100 -5.19 4.46 7.38
CA ARG A 100 -4.78 5.88 7.43
C ARG A 100 -3.30 6.09 7.16
N TRP A 101 -2.45 5.15 7.56
CA TRP A 101 -1.02 5.25 7.31
C TRP A 101 -0.68 5.06 5.82
N ASN A 102 -1.46 4.27 5.08
CA ASN A 102 -1.33 4.19 3.63
C ASN A 102 -1.82 5.45 2.91
N GLU A 103 -2.89 6.11 3.38
CA GLU A 103 -3.31 7.43 2.88
C GLU A 103 -2.24 8.50 3.16
N ILE A 104 -1.76 8.60 4.41
CA ILE A 104 -0.69 9.54 4.81
C ILE A 104 0.57 9.31 3.98
N PHE A 105 0.95 8.05 3.77
CA PHE A 105 2.05 7.69 2.88
C PHE A 105 1.82 8.20 1.46
N THR A 106 0.65 7.98 0.89
CA THR A 106 0.31 8.42 -0.46
C THR A 106 0.45 9.94 -0.61
N ASP A 107 -0.09 10.72 0.32
CA ASP A 107 0.01 12.18 0.33
C ASP A 107 1.48 12.66 0.39
N ILE A 108 2.29 12.04 1.25
CA ILE A 108 3.71 12.37 1.38
C ILE A 108 4.47 11.98 0.11
N ALA A 109 4.22 10.80 -0.42
CA ALA A 109 4.89 10.27 -1.59
C ALA A 109 4.60 11.08 -2.85
N VAL A 110 3.34 11.49 -3.05
CA VAL A 110 2.94 12.40 -4.14
C VAL A 110 3.65 13.75 -4.01
N SER A 111 3.72 14.29 -2.79
CA SER A 111 4.37 15.58 -2.52
C SER A 111 5.90 15.51 -2.59
N HIS A 112 6.50 14.33 -2.36
CA HIS A 112 7.95 14.13 -2.43
C HIS A 112 8.48 14.24 -3.87
N GLY A 113 7.65 13.91 -4.85
CA GLY A 113 8.02 13.95 -6.25
C GLY A 113 8.63 12.63 -6.73
N ALA A 114 9.46 12.75 -7.78
CA ALA A 114 10.03 11.61 -8.47
C ALA A 114 11.11 10.85 -7.67
N GLY A 115 11.24 9.56 -7.96
CA GLY A 115 12.30 8.70 -7.42
C GLY A 115 11.80 7.37 -6.84
N THR A 116 12.70 6.60 -6.27
CA THR A 116 12.44 5.25 -5.75
C THR A 116 12.16 5.23 -4.25
N VAL A 117 12.37 6.36 -3.54
CA VAL A 117 12.08 6.49 -2.11
C VAL A 117 10.62 6.14 -1.76
N PRO A 118 9.60 6.59 -2.52
CA PRO A 118 8.22 6.18 -2.26
C PRO A 118 8.00 4.67 -2.35
N LEU A 119 8.60 4.00 -3.32
CA LEU A 119 8.49 2.55 -3.47
C LEU A 119 9.04 1.82 -2.23
N ARG A 120 10.25 2.23 -1.79
CA ARG A 120 10.90 1.67 -0.61
C ARG A 120 10.10 1.98 0.67
N ALA A 121 9.57 3.19 0.79
CA ALA A 121 8.75 3.60 1.92
C ALA A 121 7.47 2.76 2.05
N ALA A 122 6.78 2.51 0.94
CA ALA A 122 5.57 1.71 0.93
C ALA A 122 5.78 0.29 1.47
N VAL A 123 6.82 -0.40 0.99
CA VAL A 123 7.07 -1.78 1.43
C VAL A 123 7.56 -1.82 2.86
N LEU A 124 8.54 -0.98 3.24
CA LEU A 124 9.10 -0.99 4.60
C LEU A 124 8.06 -0.62 5.65
N MET A 125 7.21 0.38 5.36
CA MET A 125 6.11 0.76 6.25
C MET A 125 5.11 -0.39 6.45
N ASN A 126 4.64 -1.02 5.36
CA ASN A 126 3.63 -2.07 5.45
C ASN A 126 4.19 -3.37 6.05
N VAL A 127 5.46 -3.70 5.80
CA VAL A 127 6.17 -4.79 6.48
C VAL A 127 6.29 -4.50 7.98
N ALA A 128 6.67 -3.27 8.36
CA ALA A 128 6.78 -2.89 9.76
C ALA A 128 5.44 -2.95 10.50
N ILE A 129 4.36 -2.45 9.87
CA ILE A 129 3.01 -2.55 10.45
C ILE A 129 2.58 -4.01 10.61
N HIS A 130 2.80 -4.85 9.60
CA HIS A 130 2.48 -6.28 9.66
C HIS A 130 3.20 -6.97 10.81
N ASP A 131 4.53 -6.88 10.84
CA ASP A 131 5.34 -7.56 11.85
C ASP A 131 5.04 -7.04 13.27
N ALA A 132 4.81 -5.73 13.42
CA ALA A 132 4.42 -5.14 14.69
C ALA A 132 3.05 -5.62 15.18
N LEU A 133 2.08 -5.80 14.27
CA LEU A 133 0.77 -6.35 14.63
C LEU A 133 0.85 -7.84 14.98
N ILE A 134 1.72 -8.62 14.34
CA ILE A 134 1.95 -10.01 14.74
C ILE A 134 2.52 -10.06 16.17
N ALA A 135 3.53 -9.24 16.50
CA ALA A 135 4.07 -9.13 17.85
C ALA A 135 3.04 -8.63 18.88
N ALA A 136 2.17 -7.69 18.46
CA ALA A 136 1.06 -7.23 19.28
C ALA A 136 0.06 -8.34 19.56
N TRP A 137 -0.30 -9.15 18.56
CA TRP A 137 -1.23 -10.27 18.73
C TRP A 137 -0.67 -11.37 19.62
N ASP A 138 0.62 -11.66 19.54
CA ASP A 138 1.30 -12.55 20.49
C ASP A 138 1.16 -12.02 21.93
N SER A 139 1.45 -10.75 22.17
CA SER A 139 1.31 -10.12 23.49
C SER A 139 -0.14 -10.04 23.97
N LYS A 140 -1.10 -9.73 23.06
CA LYS A 140 -2.52 -9.64 23.39
C LYS A 140 -3.05 -10.94 23.99
N TYR A 141 -2.80 -12.06 23.32
CA TYR A 141 -3.32 -13.35 23.75
C TYR A 141 -2.45 -14.03 24.82
N ALA A 142 -1.18 -13.60 25.00
CA ALA A 142 -0.38 -14.01 26.14
C ALA A 142 -0.87 -13.38 27.45
N HIS A 143 -1.29 -12.11 27.43
CA HIS A 143 -1.71 -11.37 28.63
C HIS A 143 -3.23 -11.31 28.82
N ASN A 144 -3.99 -11.42 27.75
CA ASN A 144 -5.45 -11.47 27.74
C ASN A 144 -6.14 -10.39 28.58
N ARG A 145 -5.61 -9.13 28.54
CA ARG A 145 -6.14 -7.99 29.29
C ARG A 145 -7.54 -7.62 28.82
N LYS A 146 -8.51 -7.53 29.74
CA LYS A 146 -9.86 -6.99 29.45
C LYS A 146 -9.76 -5.57 28.95
N ARG A 147 -10.72 -5.18 28.09
CA ARG A 147 -10.84 -3.79 27.66
C ARG A 147 -11.49 -2.92 28.76
N PRO A 148 -11.31 -1.59 28.75
CA PRO A 148 -11.84 -0.71 29.80
C PRO A 148 -13.34 -0.94 30.09
N HIS A 149 -14.20 -1.01 29.06
CA HIS A 149 -15.64 -1.22 29.23
C HIS A 149 -16.01 -2.62 29.76
N GLU A 150 -15.14 -3.61 29.59
CA GLU A 150 -15.31 -4.95 30.16
C GLU A 150 -14.84 -5.00 31.64
N ALA A 151 -13.96 -4.08 32.02
CA ALA A 151 -13.45 -3.95 33.39
C ALA A 151 -14.32 -3.01 34.24
N ASP A 152 -14.88 -1.95 33.64
CA ASP A 152 -15.77 -1.00 34.29
C ASP A 152 -16.90 -0.57 33.31
N PRO A 153 -18.15 -0.98 33.54
CA PRO A 153 -19.29 -0.65 32.69
C PRO A 153 -19.61 0.87 32.56
N ARG A 154 -19.03 1.72 33.44
CA ARG A 154 -19.16 3.16 33.35
C ARG A 154 -18.37 3.75 32.18
N VAL A 155 -17.31 3.06 31.73
CA VAL A 155 -16.55 3.46 30.53
C VAL A 155 -17.33 3.02 29.30
N THR A 156 -17.91 3.98 28.58
CA THR A 156 -18.65 3.73 27.35
C THR A 156 -17.80 4.15 26.14
N PRO A 157 -17.26 3.21 25.34
CA PRO A 157 -16.51 3.55 24.15
C PRO A 157 -17.40 4.27 23.11
N VAL A 158 -16.84 5.33 22.48
CA VAL A 158 -17.54 6.07 21.40
C VAL A 158 -17.24 5.50 20.00
N VAL A 159 -16.53 4.38 19.95
CA VAL A 159 -16.20 3.62 18.71
C VAL A 159 -16.52 2.15 18.90
N ALA A 160 -16.65 1.42 17.81
CA ALA A 160 -16.76 -0.03 17.84
C ALA A 160 -15.43 -0.64 18.32
N VAL A 161 -15.48 -1.37 19.44
CA VAL A 161 -14.29 -1.98 20.03
C VAL A 161 -14.05 -3.37 19.44
N PRO A 162 -12.84 -3.68 18.95
CA PRO A 162 -12.52 -5.01 18.42
C PRO A 162 -12.61 -6.09 19.52
N ARG A 163 -13.05 -7.29 19.18
CA ARG A 163 -13.07 -8.45 20.07
C ARG A 163 -11.69 -9.12 20.18
N SER A 164 -10.72 -8.34 20.59
CA SER A 164 -9.38 -8.80 20.94
C SER A 164 -8.96 -8.19 22.27
N PRO A 165 -8.05 -8.81 23.03
CA PRO A 165 -7.57 -8.25 24.29
C PRO A 165 -7.06 -6.81 24.12
N SER A 166 -7.12 -6.01 25.19
CA SER A 166 -6.80 -4.59 25.15
C SER A 166 -5.31 -4.29 24.91
N TYR A 167 -4.44 -5.02 25.56
CA TYR A 167 -3.01 -4.77 25.63
C TYR A 167 -2.17 -5.59 24.65
N PRO A 168 -1.31 -4.94 23.84
CA PRO A 168 -1.18 -3.51 23.56
C PRO A 168 -2.24 -3.01 22.57
N CYS A 169 -2.40 -1.68 22.44
CA CYS A 169 -3.32 -1.06 21.48
C CYS A 169 -2.84 -1.22 20.05
N GLU A 170 -3.62 -1.87 19.20
CA GLU A 170 -3.28 -2.15 17.79
C GLU A 170 -3.13 -0.90 16.92
N HIS A 171 -3.91 0.17 17.16
CA HIS A 171 -3.76 1.43 16.43
C HIS A 171 -2.45 2.14 16.78
N SER A 172 -2.08 2.12 18.07
CA SER A 172 -0.80 2.68 18.53
C SER A 172 0.39 1.90 17.97
N VAL A 173 0.27 0.56 17.88
CA VAL A 173 1.29 -0.31 17.26
C VAL A 173 1.51 0.06 15.81
N ALA A 174 0.45 0.14 15.01
CA ALA A 174 0.55 0.52 13.60
C ALA A 174 1.12 1.94 13.44
N ALA A 175 0.69 2.87 14.29
CA ALA A 175 1.17 4.26 14.30
C ALA A 175 2.66 4.36 14.61
N GLY A 176 3.14 3.66 15.64
CA GLY A 176 4.56 3.63 16.00
C GLY A 176 5.42 3.07 14.87
N ALA A 177 5.00 1.96 14.26
CA ALA A 177 5.72 1.31 13.16
C ALA A 177 5.77 2.20 11.91
N ALA A 178 4.62 2.71 11.46
CA ALA A 178 4.52 3.54 10.28
C ALA A 178 5.31 4.86 10.41
N ALA A 179 5.09 5.59 11.51
CA ALA A 179 5.75 6.87 11.72
C ALA A 179 7.27 6.73 11.80
N THR A 180 7.78 5.67 12.42
CA THR A 180 9.23 5.41 12.51
C THR A 180 9.84 5.22 11.13
N VAL A 181 9.24 4.40 10.28
CA VAL A 181 9.74 4.14 8.92
C VAL A 181 9.61 5.39 8.04
N LEU A 182 8.45 6.03 8.03
CA LEU A 182 8.20 7.20 7.20
C LEU A 182 9.06 8.41 7.62
N ALA A 183 9.27 8.64 8.92
CA ALA A 183 10.12 9.71 9.41
C ALA A 183 11.59 9.55 9.00
N HIS A 184 12.09 8.32 8.94
CA HIS A 184 13.43 8.03 8.45
C HIS A 184 13.60 8.33 6.96
N LEU A 185 12.63 7.90 6.13
CA LEU A 185 12.69 8.05 4.68
C LEU A 185 12.26 9.44 4.19
N PHE A 186 11.46 10.15 4.97
CA PHE A 186 11.01 11.52 4.72
C PHE A 186 11.34 12.45 5.88
N PRO A 187 12.63 12.75 6.13
CA PRO A 187 13.09 13.45 7.34
C PRO A 187 12.47 14.84 7.51
N LYS A 188 12.08 15.51 6.44
CA LYS A 188 11.36 16.80 6.49
C LYS A 188 9.96 16.67 7.11
N GLN A 189 9.38 15.47 7.14
CA GLN A 189 8.07 15.18 7.72
C GLN A 189 8.17 14.55 9.13
N ALA A 190 9.37 14.30 9.64
CA ALA A 190 9.58 13.49 10.85
C ALA A 190 8.83 14.02 12.07
N GLN A 191 8.86 15.33 12.33
CA GLN A 191 8.15 15.95 13.44
C GLN A 191 6.62 15.76 13.31
N ARG A 192 6.06 16.05 12.12
CA ARG A 192 4.63 15.88 11.83
C ARG A 192 4.19 14.42 12.00
N LEU A 193 4.96 13.48 11.46
CA LEU A 193 4.67 12.05 11.57
C LEU A 193 4.68 11.56 13.03
N GLY A 194 5.64 12.03 13.83
CA GLY A 194 5.67 11.75 15.26
C GLY A 194 4.43 12.27 15.99
N GLN A 195 4.02 13.51 15.72
CA GLN A 195 2.80 14.10 16.28
C GLN A 195 1.54 13.34 15.88
N MET A 196 1.44 12.91 14.62
CA MET A 196 0.32 12.10 14.13
C MET A 196 0.26 10.73 14.81
N ALA A 197 1.41 10.10 15.08
CA ALA A 197 1.45 8.82 15.79
C ALA A 197 0.96 8.97 17.26
N GLU A 198 1.38 10.01 17.94
CA GLU A 198 0.89 10.33 19.28
C GLU A 198 -0.62 10.66 19.27
N GLU A 199 -1.10 11.39 18.25
CA GLU A 199 -2.52 11.70 18.10
C GLU A 199 -3.35 10.43 17.86
N ALA A 200 -2.92 9.55 16.94
CA ALA A 200 -3.55 8.27 16.68
C ALA A 200 -3.66 7.43 17.96
N SER A 201 -2.59 7.40 18.73
CA SER A 201 -2.54 6.66 20.01
C SER A 201 -3.50 7.27 21.04
N ARG A 202 -3.46 8.58 21.27
CA ARG A 202 -4.35 9.27 22.20
C ARG A 202 -5.82 9.14 21.82
N SER A 203 -6.13 9.15 20.52
CA SER A 203 -7.51 9.01 20.04
C SER A 203 -8.20 7.75 20.56
N ARG A 204 -7.46 6.66 20.77
CA ARG A 204 -8.01 5.39 21.28
C ARG A 204 -8.31 5.45 22.78
N VAL A 205 -7.49 6.19 23.52
CA VAL A 205 -7.74 6.48 24.95
C VAL A 205 -8.96 7.40 25.10
N THR A 206 -9.00 8.49 24.33
CA THR A 206 -10.16 9.42 24.29
C THR A 206 -11.45 8.71 23.88
N ALA A 207 -11.36 7.72 22.98
CA ALA A 207 -12.50 6.89 22.60
C ALA A 207 -12.97 5.92 23.69
N GLY A 208 -12.27 5.80 24.82
CA GLY A 208 -12.58 4.79 25.85
C GLY A 208 -12.31 3.35 25.43
N ALA A 209 -11.60 3.14 24.32
CA ALA A 209 -11.40 1.82 23.71
C ALA A 209 -10.25 1.03 24.34
N VAL A 210 -9.25 1.70 24.88
CA VAL A 210 -8.04 1.13 25.50
C VAL A 210 -7.59 1.95 26.71
N PHE A 211 -6.76 1.33 27.55
CA PHE A 211 -6.11 2.03 28.66
C PHE A 211 -4.95 2.91 28.17
N PRO A 212 -4.60 3.99 28.89
CA PRO A 212 -3.41 4.80 28.59
C PRO A 212 -2.12 3.97 28.46
N SER A 213 -1.94 2.97 29.34
CA SER A 213 -0.78 2.05 29.28
C SER A 213 -0.78 1.16 28.04
N ASP A 214 -1.96 0.72 27.56
CA ASP A 214 -2.06 -0.08 26.32
C ASP A 214 -1.64 0.75 25.10
N ALA A 215 -2.05 2.02 25.08
CA ALA A 215 -1.71 2.96 24.03
C ALA A 215 -0.20 3.24 23.97
N ARG A 216 0.41 3.49 25.13
CA ARG A 216 1.87 3.70 25.25
C ARG A 216 2.66 2.46 24.83
N ALA A 217 2.34 1.30 25.42
CA ALA A 217 3.01 0.04 25.09
C ALA A 217 2.90 -0.31 23.61
N GLY A 218 1.74 -0.03 22.99
CA GLY A 218 1.53 -0.23 21.57
C GLY A 218 2.43 0.68 20.72
N LEU A 219 2.53 1.95 21.06
CA LEU A 219 3.37 2.91 20.35
C LEU A 219 4.86 2.53 20.42
N ASP A 220 5.32 2.15 21.61
CA ASP A 220 6.71 1.75 21.83
C ASP A 220 7.05 0.43 21.11
N LEU A 221 6.15 -0.57 21.11
CA LEU A 221 6.30 -1.80 20.33
C LEU A 221 6.40 -1.51 18.84
N GLY A 222 5.50 -0.68 18.30
CA GLY A 222 5.52 -0.28 16.90
C GLY A 222 6.83 0.39 16.51
N ARG A 223 7.33 1.32 17.32
CA ARG A 223 8.63 1.98 17.13
C ARG A 223 9.80 0.99 17.12
N ALA A 224 9.79 0.04 18.04
CA ALA A 224 10.83 -0.98 18.13
C ALA A 224 10.87 -1.87 16.87
N VAL A 225 9.72 -2.32 16.38
CA VAL A 225 9.63 -3.10 15.13
C VAL A 225 10.03 -2.25 13.92
N GLY A 226 9.54 -1.00 13.84
CA GLY A 226 9.95 -0.06 12.78
C GLY A 226 11.46 0.12 12.70
N ALA A 227 12.13 0.25 13.86
CA ALA A 227 13.59 0.33 13.94
C ALA A 227 14.28 -0.96 13.43
N ARG A 228 13.73 -2.16 13.72
CA ARG A 228 14.26 -3.42 13.20
C ARG A 228 14.13 -3.51 11.67
N VAL A 229 13.02 -3.04 11.11
CA VAL A 229 12.82 -3.01 9.66
C VAL A 229 13.79 -2.04 8.98
N LEU A 230 14.04 -0.88 9.58
CA LEU A 230 15.05 0.06 9.08
C LEU A 230 16.48 -0.52 9.16
N GLU A 231 16.82 -1.23 10.23
CA GLU A 231 18.11 -1.89 10.35
C GLU A 231 18.31 -2.98 9.28
N TYR A 232 17.25 -3.78 9.01
CA TYR A 232 17.25 -4.73 7.90
C TYR A 232 17.53 -4.05 6.56
N ALA A 233 16.94 -2.88 6.34
CA ALA A 233 17.07 -2.12 5.09
C ALA A 233 18.42 -1.41 4.92
N LYS A 234 19.14 -1.10 5.99
CA LYS A 234 20.48 -0.45 5.92
C LYS A 234 21.54 -1.29 5.22
N THR A 235 21.39 -2.59 5.21
CA THR A 235 22.43 -3.49 4.69
C THR A 235 22.58 -3.48 3.16
N ASP A 236 21.74 -2.71 2.45
CA ASP A 236 21.72 -2.60 0.98
C ASP A 236 21.96 -1.18 0.43
N GLU A 237 22.52 -0.28 1.24
CA GLU A 237 22.71 1.14 0.87
C GLU A 237 24.01 1.43 0.05
N ALA A 238 24.77 0.40 -0.32
CA ALA A 238 25.99 0.59 -1.09
C ALA A 238 25.72 1.20 -2.47
N LYS A 239 26.42 2.29 -2.79
CA LYS A 239 26.30 2.95 -4.09
C LYS A 239 27.02 2.16 -5.20
N TRP A 240 26.42 2.18 -6.38
CA TRP A 240 27.07 1.66 -7.57
C TRP A 240 28.27 2.55 -7.97
N SER A 241 29.37 1.92 -8.31
CA SER A 241 30.63 2.58 -8.71
C SER A 241 31.19 2.03 -10.03
N GLY A 242 30.39 1.29 -10.80
CA GLY A 242 30.82 0.71 -12.08
C GLY A 242 30.80 1.70 -13.23
N THR A 243 31.13 1.20 -14.41
CA THR A 243 31.13 1.96 -15.68
C THR A 243 29.94 1.49 -16.54
N VAL A 244 29.27 2.42 -17.19
CA VAL A 244 28.22 2.10 -18.18
C VAL A 244 28.86 1.39 -19.37
N PRO A 245 28.42 0.17 -19.73
CA PRO A 245 29.00 -0.56 -20.86
C PRO A 245 28.65 0.13 -22.19
N VAL A 246 29.58 0.03 -23.16
CA VAL A 246 29.45 0.62 -24.48
C VAL A 246 29.46 -0.46 -25.53
N GLY A 247 28.51 -0.44 -26.45
CA GLY A 247 28.42 -1.40 -27.55
C GLY A 247 27.14 -1.28 -28.36
N PRO A 248 27.00 -2.03 -29.45
CA PRO A 248 25.79 -2.08 -30.27
C PRO A 248 24.58 -2.52 -29.43
N GLY A 249 23.46 -1.82 -29.57
CA GLY A 249 22.22 -2.16 -28.87
C GLY A 249 22.23 -1.94 -27.35
N LEU A 250 23.34 -1.47 -26.78
CA LEU A 250 23.40 -1.12 -25.36
C LEU A 250 22.88 0.29 -25.11
N TRP A 251 22.29 0.46 -23.93
CA TRP A 251 21.75 1.73 -23.46
C TRP A 251 22.83 2.80 -23.41
N LYS A 252 22.50 3.97 -23.93
CA LYS A 252 23.38 5.12 -23.99
C LYS A 252 22.86 6.21 -23.05
N GLY A 253 23.65 6.51 -22.03
CA GLY A 253 23.32 7.55 -21.06
C GLY A 253 24.36 7.65 -19.96
N THR A 254 24.16 8.55 -19.04
CA THR A 254 24.99 8.78 -17.87
C THR A 254 24.11 8.72 -16.62
N GLU A 255 24.71 8.35 -15.48
CA GLU A 255 24.02 8.31 -14.18
C GLU A 255 22.67 7.57 -14.24
N PRO A 256 22.68 6.27 -14.57
CA PRO A 256 21.44 5.53 -14.78
C PRO A 256 20.59 5.48 -13.50
N GLY A 257 19.35 5.92 -13.61
CA GLY A 257 18.39 5.85 -12.52
C GLY A 257 18.07 4.40 -12.13
N GLY A 258 17.95 4.13 -10.85
CA GLY A 258 17.58 2.81 -10.35
C GLY A 258 18.70 1.77 -10.31
N ILE A 259 19.95 2.15 -10.57
CA ILE A 259 21.08 1.20 -10.55
C ILE A 259 21.50 0.79 -9.13
N ASN A 260 21.31 1.64 -8.14
CA ASN A 260 21.62 1.30 -6.75
C ASN A 260 20.61 0.30 -6.19
N GLU A 261 19.39 0.33 -6.69
CA GLU A 261 18.27 -0.51 -6.26
C GLU A 261 18.46 -1.99 -6.61
N VAL A 262 19.37 -2.34 -7.51
CA VAL A 262 19.74 -3.75 -7.78
C VAL A 262 20.30 -4.48 -6.55
N ARG A 263 20.80 -3.72 -5.57
CA ARG A 263 21.35 -4.23 -4.32
C ARG A 263 20.33 -4.32 -3.19
N TRP A 264 19.14 -3.79 -3.40
CA TRP A 264 18.10 -3.85 -2.38
C TRP A 264 17.72 -5.30 -2.11
N LYS A 265 17.58 -5.62 -0.83
CA LYS A 265 17.13 -6.94 -0.40
C LYS A 265 15.68 -7.14 -0.77
N THR A 266 15.39 -8.26 -1.38
CA THR A 266 14.03 -8.75 -1.60
C THR A 266 13.49 -9.41 -0.32
N PHE A 267 12.17 -9.48 -0.20
CA PHE A 267 11.49 -10.08 0.95
C PHE A 267 11.04 -11.51 0.69
N ALA A 268 10.53 -11.80 -0.50
CA ALA A 268 10.01 -13.11 -0.87
C ALA A 268 10.98 -13.91 -1.76
N LEU A 269 11.88 -13.23 -2.46
CA LEU A 269 12.88 -13.85 -3.32
C LEU A 269 14.17 -14.10 -2.55
N THR A 270 14.90 -15.15 -2.91
CA THR A 270 16.22 -15.47 -2.34
C THR A 270 17.31 -14.56 -2.87
N ALA A 271 17.14 -14.02 -4.10
CA ALA A 271 17.99 -13.04 -4.74
C ALA A 271 17.21 -12.28 -5.82
N ALA A 272 17.60 -11.05 -6.12
CA ALA A 272 17.01 -10.25 -7.21
C ALA A 272 17.07 -10.97 -8.57
N SER A 273 18.11 -11.79 -8.79
CA SER A 273 18.35 -12.55 -10.02
C SER A 273 17.56 -13.88 -10.11
N GLU A 274 16.82 -14.28 -9.08
CA GLU A 274 16.16 -15.60 -9.01
C GLU A 274 15.28 -15.89 -10.22
N PHE A 275 14.57 -14.89 -10.70
CA PHE A 275 13.66 -15.00 -11.84
C PHE A 275 14.09 -14.17 -13.05
N ARG A 276 15.41 -13.84 -13.17
CA ARG A 276 15.91 -13.07 -14.29
C ARG A 276 15.49 -13.74 -15.61
N PRO A 277 14.81 -13.00 -16.53
CA PRO A 277 14.41 -13.56 -17.82
C PRO A 277 15.64 -13.85 -18.69
N GLY A 278 15.47 -14.67 -19.72
CA GLY A 278 16.47 -14.89 -20.75
C GLY A 278 16.87 -13.59 -21.49
N PRO A 279 17.91 -13.62 -22.35
CA PRO A 279 18.37 -12.43 -23.03
C PRO A 279 17.30 -11.85 -23.97
N PRO A 280 17.29 -10.50 -24.15
CA PRO A 280 16.43 -9.86 -25.15
C PRO A 280 16.87 -10.22 -26.57
N PRO A 281 16.02 -9.98 -27.60
CA PRO A 281 16.40 -10.12 -29.00
C PRO A 281 17.68 -9.33 -29.32
N ALA A 282 18.58 -9.94 -30.08
CA ALA A 282 19.85 -9.33 -30.47
C ALA A 282 19.61 -8.01 -31.23
N PRO A 283 20.47 -6.99 -31.09
CA PRO A 283 20.26 -5.67 -31.70
C PRO A 283 20.01 -5.68 -33.20
N GLU A 284 20.65 -6.61 -33.93
CA GLU A 284 20.59 -6.73 -35.39
C GLU A 284 19.64 -7.85 -35.85
N SER A 285 18.88 -8.46 -34.95
CA SER A 285 17.97 -9.56 -35.29
C SER A 285 16.72 -9.04 -36.03
N ALA A 286 16.15 -9.92 -36.85
CA ALA A 286 14.86 -9.66 -37.50
C ALA A 286 13.74 -9.41 -36.49
N GLU A 287 13.78 -10.08 -35.34
CA GLU A 287 12.83 -9.89 -34.24
C GLU A 287 12.93 -8.45 -33.68
N ARG A 288 14.14 -7.96 -33.38
CA ARG A 288 14.34 -6.57 -32.91
C ARG A 288 13.87 -5.56 -33.96
N ALA A 289 14.14 -5.82 -35.24
CA ALA A 289 13.65 -4.96 -36.32
C ALA A 289 12.13 -4.91 -36.40
N ALA A 290 11.47 -6.04 -36.22
CA ALA A 290 10.00 -6.13 -36.21
C ALA A 290 9.40 -5.38 -34.99
N GLU A 291 9.98 -5.52 -33.81
CA GLU A 291 9.56 -4.78 -32.60
C GLU A 291 9.74 -3.26 -32.74
N LEU A 292 10.86 -2.82 -33.35
CA LEU A 292 11.06 -1.42 -33.63
C LEU A 292 10.01 -0.89 -34.61
N ALA A 293 9.68 -1.67 -35.64
CA ALA A 293 8.63 -1.35 -36.61
C ALA A 293 7.25 -1.28 -35.90
N GLU A 294 6.94 -2.16 -34.98
CA GLU A 294 5.71 -2.11 -34.17
C GLU A 294 5.60 -0.76 -33.44
N VAL A 295 6.62 -0.36 -32.71
CA VAL A 295 6.62 0.90 -31.97
C VAL A 295 6.53 2.11 -32.89
N LYS A 296 7.27 2.08 -34.01
CA LYS A 296 7.32 3.17 -34.99
C LYS A 296 5.98 3.37 -35.71
N ASN A 297 5.33 2.26 -36.09
CA ASN A 297 4.08 2.29 -36.85
C ASN A 297 2.82 2.34 -35.97
N PHE A 298 2.97 2.33 -34.65
CA PHE A 298 1.84 2.39 -33.74
C PHE A 298 1.07 3.71 -33.91
N LYS A 299 -0.20 3.59 -34.32
CA LYS A 299 -1.08 4.76 -34.52
C LYS A 299 -1.63 5.23 -33.16
N ARG A 300 -1.00 6.23 -32.60
CA ARG A 300 -1.45 6.85 -31.35
C ARG A 300 -2.76 7.60 -31.56
N THR A 301 -3.65 7.46 -30.57
CA THR A 301 -4.93 8.16 -30.51
C THR A 301 -4.98 8.98 -29.21
N PRO A 302 -5.91 9.95 -29.07
CA PRO A 302 -6.13 10.63 -27.79
C PRO A 302 -6.37 9.67 -26.63
N LEU A 303 -7.06 8.54 -26.87
CA LEU A 303 -7.32 7.52 -25.87
C LEU A 303 -6.03 6.80 -25.43
N THR A 304 -5.21 6.34 -26.36
CA THR A 304 -3.94 5.63 -26.01
C THR A 304 -2.94 6.57 -25.37
N ASN A 305 -2.88 7.83 -25.81
CA ASN A 305 -2.04 8.84 -25.16
C ASN A 305 -2.53 9.15 -23.74
N GLY A 306 -3.85 9.31 -23.55
CA GLY A 306 -4.45 9.51 -22.23
C GLY A 306 -4.16 8.34 -21.27
N LYS A 307 -4.28 7.10 -21.74
CA LYS A 307 -3.93 5.89 -20.96
C LYS A 307 -2.43 5.81 -20.66
N ALA A 308 -1.56 6.15 -21.61
CA ALA A 308 -0.12 6.19 -21.38
C ALA A 308 0.27 7.18 -20.26
N LEU A 309 -0.36 8.37 -20.26
CA LEU A 309 -0.18 9.38 -19.22
C LEU A 309 -0.78 8.93 -17.87
N TYR A 310 -1.98 8.35 -17.90
CA TYR A 310 -2.66 7.83 -16.70
C TYR A 310 -1.80 6.81 -15.93
N TRP A 311 -1.15 5.90 -16.66
CA TRP A 311 -0.27 4.90 -16.06
C TRP A 311 1.13 5.43 -15.72
N GLN A 312 1.50 6.57 -16.26
CA GLN A 312 2.81 7.20 -15.97
C GLN A 312 2.80 8.00 -14.67
N PHE A 313 1.65 8.35 -14.15
CA PHE A 313 1.48 9.25 -12.99
C PHE A 313 2.75 9.35 -12.12
N ASN A 314 3.33 10.56 -12.05
CA ASN A 314 4.62 10.88 -11.45
C ASN A 314 5.85 10.40 -12.27
N GLN A 315 6.43 11.30 -13.04
CA GLN A 315 7.28 11.10 -14.25
C GLN A 315 8.59 10.30 -14.08
N TYR A 316 9.05 9.98 -12.89
CA TYR A 316 10.40 9.46 -12.70
C TYR A 316 10.44 8.19 -11.86
N GLY A 317 10.24 7.05 -12.51
CA GLY A 317 10.61 5.75 -11.95
C GLY A 317 9.61 5.11 -11.00
N THR A 318 8.66 5.85 -10.43
CA THR A 318 7.61 5.24 -9.61
C THR A 318 6.38 5.00 -10.47
N PRO A 319 6.03 3.76 -10.76
CA PRO A 319 4.82 3.44 -11.53
C PRO A 319 3.57 4.00 -10.85
N GLY A 320 2.67 4.61 -11.63
CA GLY A 320 1.40 5.15 -11.12
C GLY A 320 0.54 4.15 -10.36
N LEU A 321 0.78 2.86 -10.56
CA LEU A 321 0.15 1.78 -9.83
C LEU A 321 0.42 1.85 -8.31
N LEU A 322 1.64 2.20 -7.87
CA LEU A 322 2.00 2.25 -6.45
C LEU A 322 0.99 3.06 -5.63
N TYR A 323 0.60 4.23 -6.13
CA TYR A 323 -0.33 5.14 -5.44
C TYR A 323 -1.78 4.66 -5.37
N ARG A 324 -2.10 3.58 -6.08
CA ARG A 324 -3.45 2.99 -6.14
C ARG A 324 -3.57 1.72 -5.32
N LEU A 325 -2.44 1.08 -5.01
CA LEU A 325 -2.45 -0.20 -4.30
C LEU A 325 -3.04 -0.05 -2.90
N GLY A 326 -2.70 1.03 -2.19
CA GLY A 326 -3.23 1.31 -0.87
C GLY A 326 -4.76 1.43 -0.86
N ASP A 327 -5.31 2.25 -1.76
CA ASP A 327 -6.76 2.46 -1.88
C ASP A 327 -7.49 1.17 -2.30
N GLU A 328 -6.94 0.44 -3.28
CA GLU A 328 -7.57 -0.79 -3.76
C GLU A 328 -7.64 -1.84 -2.64
N VAL A 329 -6.54 -2.04 -1.91
CA VAL A 329 -6.52 -2.97 -0.76
C VAL A 329 -7.53 -2.52 0.30
N GLY A 330 -7.52 -1.24 0.68
CA GLY A 330 -8.44 -0.68 1.69
C GLY A 330 -9.90 -0.91 1.31
N ARG A 331 -10.27 -0.59 0.07
CA ARG A 331 -11.62 -0.79 -0.44
C ARG A 331 -12.04 -2.27 -0.43
N ARG A 332 -11.18 -3.17 -0.91
CA ARG A 332 -11.47 -4.62 -0.92
C ARG A 332 -11.60 -5.20 0.49
N LEU A 333 -10.79 -4.72 1.42
CA LEU A 333 -10.91 -5.11 2.83
C LEU A 333 -12.26 -4.67 3.41
N ALA A 334 -12.70 -3.44 3.13
CA ALA A 334 -13.99 -2.94 3.58
C ALA A 334 -15.15 -3.74 2.96
N GLU A 335 -15.12 -4.01 1.65
CA GLU A 335 -16.13 -4.84 0.96
C GLU A 335 -16.17 -6.28 1.48
N ALA A 336 -15.03 -6.82 1.92
CA ALA A 336 -14.94 -8.16 2.50
C ALA A 336 -15.25 -8.19 4.03
N GLY A 337 -15.49 -7.04 4.66
CA GLY A 337 -15.68 -6.92 6.11
C GLY A 337 -14.41 -7.25 6.92
N LEU A 338 -13.25 -7.09 6.31
CA LEU A 338 -11.93 -7.36 6.91
C LEU A 338 -11.22 -6.08 7.39
N ASP A 339 -11.80 -4.92 7.17
CA ASP A 339 -11.31 -3.63 7.64
C ASP A 339 -11.22 -3.54 9.18
N ARG A 340 -12.01 -4.32 9.90
CA ARG A 340 -11.97 -4.45 11.36
C ARG A 340 -11.20 -5.67 11.85
N ASN A 341 -10.37 -6.28 11.00
CA ASN A 341 -9.47 -7.37 11.32
C ASN A 341 -8.01 -6.92 11.11
N PRO A 342 -7.37 -6.30 12.10
CA PRO A 342 -6.06 -5.67 11.95
C PRO A 342 -4.97 -6.59 11.40
N PRO A 343 -4.80 -7.87 11.86
CA PRO A 343 -3.77 -8.74 11.30
C PRO A 343 -4.00 -9.07 9.82
N ARG A 344 -5.24 -9.38 9.41
CA ARG A 344 -5.54 -9.68 8.01
C ARG A 344 -5.39 -8.47 7.10
N ALA A 345 -5.80 -7.30 7.58
CA ALA A 345 -5.63 -6.07 6.83
C ALA A 345 -4.13 -5.75 6.63
N ALA A 346 -3.32 -5.78 7.68
CA ALA A 346 -1.88 -5.54 7.56
C ALA A 346 -1.19 -6.58 6.68
N ARG A 347 -1.60 -7.85 6.76
CA ARG A 347 -1.10 -8.92 5.88
C ARG A 347 -1.39 -8.61 4.41
N ALA A 348 -2.60 -8.18 4.07
CA ALA A 348 -2.97 -7.85 2.70
C ALA A 348 -2.12 -6.69 2.15
N TYR A 349 -1.98 -5.62 2.91
CA TYR A 349 -1.11 -4.50 2.53
C TYR A 349 0.35 -4.93 2.35
N ALA A 350 0.91 -5.69 3.29
CA ALA A 350 2.29 -6.15 3.21
C ALA A 350 2.54 -7.03 1.98
N LEU A 351 1.68 -8.02 1.71
CA LEU A 351 1.80 -8.93 0.57
C LEU A 351 1.80 -8.18 -0.77
N VAL A 352 0.87 -7.24 -0.95
CA VAL A 352 0.76 -6.48 -2.21
C VAL A 352 1.98 -5.58 -2.42
N HIS A 353 2.43 -4.88 -1.37
CA HIS A 353 3.60 -4.00 -1.48
C HIS A 353 4.92 -4.77 -1.60
N VAL A 354 5.06 -5.95 -0.98
CA VAL A 354 6.20 -6.84 -1.17
C VAL A 354 6.26 -7.33 -2.61
N ALA A 355 5.14 -7.80 -3.18
CA ALA A 355 5.13 -8.25 -4.58
C ALA A 355 5.54 -7.14 -5.55
N HIS A 356 5.00 -5.94 -5.36
CA HIS A 356 5.34 -4.77 -6.17
C HIS A 356 6.82 -4.41 -6.05
N TYR A 357 7.36 -4.40 -4.84
CA TYR A 357 8.74 -4.06 -4.56
C TYR A 357 9.72 -5.11 -5.07
N ASP A 358 9.51 -6.39 -4.77
CA ASP A 358 10.39 -7.49 -5.21
C ASP A 358 10.44 -7.59 -6.73
N ALA A 359 9.30 -7.39 -7.42
CA ALA A 359 9.27 -7.34 -8.87
C ALA A 359 10.05 -6.15 -9.45
N TYR A 360 10.01 -5.00 -8.78
CA TYR A 360 10.82 -3.85 -9.16
C TYR A 360 12.32 -4.17 -9.03
N VAL A 361 12.75 -4.68 -7.88
CA VAL A 361 14.16 -5.01 -7.63
C VAL A 361 14.67 -6.06 -8.62
N ALA A 362 13.89 -7.13 -8.86
CA ALA A 362 14.25 -8.16 -9.84
C ALA A 362 14.29 -7.62 -11.29
N SER A 363 13.40 -6.69 -11.61
CA SER A 363 13.41 -6.02 -12.91
C SER A 363 14.65 -5.13 -13.08
N GLN A 364 15.08 -4.41 -12.03
CA GLN A 364 16.30 -3.61 -12.06
C GLN A 364 17.54 -4.49 -12.19
N ASP A 365 17.61 -5.62 -11.50
CA ASP A 365 18.68 -6.61 -11.67
C ASP A 365 18.82 -7.02 -13.14
N ALA A 366 17.73 -7.43 -13.79
CA ALA A 366 17.75 -7.81 -15.19
C ALA A 366 18.11 -6.64 -16.12
N LYS A 367 17.63 -5.42 -15.86
CA LYS A 367 17.98 -4.24 -16.65
C LYS A 367 19.47 -3.98 -16.70
N PHE A 368 20.11 -4.00 -15.55
CA PHE A 368 21.54 -3.71 -15.42
C PHE A 368 22.43 -4.94 -15.66
N HIS A 369 21.82 -6.11 -15.88
CA HIS A 369 22.50 -7.26 -16.45
C HIS A 369 22.61 -7.15 -17.98
N TYR A 370 21.52 -6.75 -18.65
CA TYR A 370 21.45 -6.74 -20.12
C TYR A 370 21.77 -5.37 -20.76
N TRP A 371 21.57 -4.27 -20.06
CA TRP A 371 21.85 -2.89 -20.53
C TRP A 371 21.21 -2.52 -21.87
N THR A 372 20.05 -3.05 -22.20
CA THR A 372 19.40 -2.88 -23.51
C THR A 372 18.99 -1.44 -23.78
N ALA A 373 19.31 -0.94 -24.96
CA ALA A 373 18.91 0.40 -25.44
C ALA A 373 17.37 0.54 -25.54
N ARG A 374 16.90 1.76 -25.41
CA ARG A 374 15.48 2.14 -25.61
C ARG A 374 15.13 2.27 -27.10
N PRO A 375 13.83 2.16 -27.50
CA PRO A 375 13.43 2.33 -28.91
C PRO A 375 13.96 3.59 -29.56
N ASN A 376 13.91 4.75 -28.89
CA ASN A 376 14.41 6.02 -29.42
C ASN A 376 15.94 6.11 -29.47
N GLN A 377 16.68 5.16 -28.89
CA GLN A 377 18.13 5.04 -29.05
C GLN A 377 18.51 4.15 -30.24
N PHE A 378 17.58 3.30 -30.73
CA PHE A 378 17.70 2.60 -32.01
C PHE A 378 17.30 3.49 -33.18
N ASP A 379 16.19 4.24 -33.03
CA ASP A 379 15.73 5.20 -34.03
C ASP A 379 15.46 6.58 -33.36
N PRO A 380 16.38 7.54 -33.50
CA PRO A 380 16.24 8.87 -32.91
C PRO A 380 15.05 9.69 -33.45
N THR A 381 14.40 9.25 -34.53
CA THR A 381 13.20 9.90 -35.07
C THR A 381 11.92 9.54 -34.30
N LEU A 382 11.99 8.53 -33.43
CA LEU A 382 10.84 8.13 -32.61
C LEU A 382 10.50 9.19 -31.57
N THR A 383 9.26 9.63 -31.61
CA THR A 383 8.68 10.49 -30.56
C THR A 383 8.04 9.63 -29.47
N THR A 384 8.02 10.12 -28.24
CA THR A 384 7.42 9.44 -27.09
C THR A 384 6.31 10.30 -26.47
N VAL A 385 5.27 9.64 -25.90
CA VAL A 385 4.16 10.36 -25.21
C VAL A 385 4.60 10.85 -23.83
N VAL A 386 5.55 10.14 -23.23
CA VAL A 386 6.14 10.47 -21.92
C VAL A 386 7.66 10.53 -22.08
N PRO A 387 8.37 11.23 -21.19
CA PRO A 387 9.83 11.21 -21.19
C PRO A 387 10.38 9.78 -21.13
N THR A 388 11.37 9.47 -21.97
CA THR A 388 12.06 8.17 -21.92
C THR A 388 12.83 8.07 -20.61
N PRO A 389 12.60 7.02 -19.80
CA PRO A 389 13.30 6.86 -18.54
C PRO A 389 14.81 6.72 -18.73
N ASN A 390 15.60 7.34 -17.84
CA ASN A 390 17.06 7.33 -17.87
C ASN A 390 17.66 6.02 -17.31
N PHE A 391 17.25 4.88 -17.89
CA PHE A 391 17.75 3.54 -17.55
C PHE A 391 17.42 2.54 -18.66
N PRO A 392 18.09 1.35 -18.71
CA PRO A 392 17.90 0.34 -19.75
C PRO A 392 16.46 -0.09 -19.98
N SER A 393 16.16 -0.58 -21.18
CA SER A 393 14.80 -0.93 -21.59
C SER A 393 14.30 -2.23 -20.99
N TYR A 394 15.00 -3.32 -21.18
CA TYR A 394 14.60 -4.70 -20.94
C TYR A 394 14.94 -5.19 -19.52
N PRO A 395 13.99 -5.84 -18.82
CA PRO A 395 12.55 -5.96 -19.07
C PRO A 395 11.79 -4.70 -18.67
N SER A 396 10.48 -4.60 -18.98
CA SER A 396 9.64 -3.46 -18.58
C SER A 396 9.31 -3.50 -17.09
N ASN A 397 9.70 -2.46 -16.34
CA ASN A 397 9.29 -2.31 -14.93
C ASN A 397 7.75 -2.30 -14.79
N ALA A 398 7.06 -1.54 -15.63
CA ALA A 398 5.61 -1.43 -15.57
C ALA A 398 4.91 -2.80 -15.72
N ALA A 399 5.34 -3.61 -16.69
CA ALA A 399 4.83 -4.96 -16.87
C ALA A 399 5.16 -5.86 -15.67
N SER A 400 6.39 -5.78 -15.13
CA SER A 400 6.83 -6.61 -14.00
C SER A 400 6.03 -6.30 -12.71
N VAL A 401 6.01 -5.04 -12.30
CA VAL A 401 5.34 -4.66 -11.04
C VAL A 401 3.82 -4.76 -11.15
N GLY A 402 3.27 -4.45 -12.33
CA GLY A 402 1.83 -4.57 -12.58
C GLY A 402 1.34 -6.01 -12.45
N MET A 403 2.05 -6.95 -13.09
CA MET A 403 1.67 -8.36 -13.07
C MET A 403 1.89 -8.98 -11.68
N ALA A 404 2.95 -8.62 -10.96
CA ALA A 404 3.19 -9.12 -9.61
C ALA A 404 2.09 -8.66 -8.64
N ALA A 405 1.75 -7.38 -8.67
CA ALA A 405 0.66 -6.83 -7.86
C ALA A 405 -0.70 -7.46 -8.22
N ALA A 406 -1.01 -7.59 -9.52
CA ALA A 406 -2.24 -8.20 -9.99
C ALA A 406 -2.38 -9.66 -9.53
N HIS A 407 -1.28 -10.43 -9.57
CA HIS A 407 -1.28 -11.81 -9.11
C HIS A 407 -1.62 -11.94 -7.62
N VAL A 408 -0.98 -11.12 -6.76
CA VAL A 408 -1.24 -11.15 -5.31
C VAL A 408 -2.62 -10.59 -4.97
N LEU A 409 -3.07 -9.53 -5.64
CA LEU A 409 -4.44 -9.03 -5.49
C LEU A 409 -5.47 -10.08 -5.89
N SER A 410 -5.23 -10.84 -6.97
CA SER A 410 -6.10 -11.94 -7.41
C SER A 410 -6.14 -13.10 -6.41
N HIS A 411 -5.01 -13.39 -5.75
CA HIS A 411 -4.94 -14.36 -4.67
C HIS A 411 -5.76 -13.92 -3.44
N LEU A 412 -5.64 -12.65 -3.05
CA LEU A 412 -6.35 -12.09 -1.90
C LEU A 412 -7.85 -11.86 -2.18
N PHE A 413 -8.18 -11.44 -3.39
CA PHE A 413 -9.53 -11.03 -3.81
C PHE A 413 -9.92 -11.70 -5.13
N PRO A 414 -10.16 -13.03 -5.16
CA PRO A 414 -10.31 -13.80 -6.39
C PRO A 414 -11.51 -13.40 -7.25
N ARG A 415 -12.54 -12.79 -6.67
CA ARG A 415 -13.69 -12.27 -7.43
C ARG A 415 -13.32 -11.14 -8.40
N GLU A 416 -12.23 -10.46 -8.16
CA GLU A 416 -11.74 -9.32 -8.96
C GLU A 416 -10.54 -9.70 -9.87
N ALA A 417 -10.17 -10.97 -9.94
CA ALA A 417 -8.95 -11.42 -10.63
C ALA A 417 -8.87 -10.95 -12.10
N SER A 418 -9.97 -11.02 -12.85
CA SER A 418 -10.00 -10.56 -14.25
C SER A 418 -9.72 -9.05 -14.38
N ARG A 419 -10.19 -8.24 -13.44
CA ARG A 419 -9.94 -6.81 -13.39
C ARG A 419 -8.46 -6.51 -13.14
N TYR A 420 -7.83 -7.23 -12.20
CA TYR A 420 -6.41 -7.02 -11.91
C TYR A 420 -5.51 -7.45 -13.06
N THR A 421 -5.84 -8.56 -13.72
CA THR A 421 -5.14 -8.98 -14.94
C THR A 421 -5.26 -7.91 -16.03
N SER A 422 -6.47 -7.39 -16.29
CA SER A 422 -6.67 -6.32 -17.26
C SER A 422 -5.88 -5.04 -16.91
N TRP A 423 -5.72 -4.70 -15.64
CA TRP A 423 -4.89 -3.58 -15.21
C TRP A 423 -3.41 -3.82 -15.53
N ALA A 424 -2.89 -5.01 -15.24
CA ALA A 424 -1.50 -5.35 -15.51
C ALA A 424 -1.19 -5.34 -17.02
N ASP A 425 -2.11 -5.86 -17.83
CA ASP A 425 -2.00 -5.87 -19.29
C ASP A 425 -2.03 -4.44 -19.84
N GLU A 426 -3.02 -3.63 -19.46
CA GLU A 426 -3.12 -2.24 -19.91
C GLU A 426 -1.91 -1.41 -19.44
N PHE A 427 -1.44 -1.62 -18.23
CA PHE A 427 -0.26 -0.94 -17.72
C PHE A 427 0.99 -1.28 -18.55
N GLY A 428 1.21 -2.55 -18.85
CA GLY A 428 2.28 -2.98 -19.75
C GLY A 428 2.13 -2.38 -21.15
N GLU A 429 0.98 -2.61 -21.82
CA GLU A 429 0.70 -2.12 -23.18
C GLU A 429 0.86 -0.59 -23.31
N SER A 430 0.51 0.14 -22.26
CA SER A 430 0.67 1.59 -22.22
C SER A 430 2.11 2.06 -22.50
N ARG A 431 3.10 1.20 -22.30
CA ARG A 431 4.53 1.48 -22.58
C ARG A 431 4.88 1.39 -24.05
N ILE A 432 4.21 0.49 -24.81
CA ILE A 432 4.26 0.48 -26.30
C ILE A 432 3.57 1.75 -26.83
N TRP A 433 2.38 2.05 -26.32
CA TRP A 433 1.65 3.27 -26.72
C TRP A 433 2.44 4.54 -26.45
N ALA A 434 3.19 4.56 -25.36
CA ALA A 434 4.10 5.65 -25.03
C ALA A 434 5.35 5.72 -25.93
N GLY A 435 5.72 4.63 -26.60
CA GLY A 435 6.90 4.55 -27.47
C GLY A 435 8.23 4.34 -26.73
N ILE A 436 8.21 3.82 -25.49
CA ILE A 436 9.40 3.74 -24.61
C ILE A 436 9.88 2.33 -24.32
N HIS A 437 9.20 1.30 -24.83
CA HIS A 437 9.55 -0.11 -24.67
C HIS A 437 9.30 -0.92 -25.94
N PHE A 438 9.99 -2.06 -26.07
CA PHE A 438 9.75 -3.09 -27.08
C PHE A 438 8.77 -4.15 -26.57
N ARG A 439 8.23 -4.95 -27.49
CA ARG A 439 7.30 -6.06 -27.17
C ARG A 439 7.94 -7.09 -26.25
N SER A 440 9.17 -7.49 -26.53
CA SER A 440 9.94 -8.41 -25.68
C SER A 440 10.18 -7.88 -24.27
N ASP A 441 10.33 -6.54 -24.09
CA ASP A 441 10.44 -5.95 -22.76
C ASP A 441 9.20 -6.23 -21.92
N LEU A 442 7.99 -6.14 -22.52
CA LEU A 442 6.72 -6.39 -21.85
C LEU A 442 6.55 -7.85 -21.53
N GLN A 443 6.78 -8.73 -22.51
CA GLN A 443 6.62 -10.18 -22.35
C GLN A 443 7.50 -10.70 -21.22
N ALA A 444 8.78 -10.31 -21.22
CA ALA A 444 9.71 -10.65 -20.14
C ALA A 444 9.30 -10.04 -18.81
N GLY A 445 8.77 -8.81 -18.82
CA GLY A 445 8.28 -8.13 -17.63
C GLY A 445 7.06 -8.84 -17.02
N TRP A 446 6.07 -9.20 -17.82
CA TRP A 446 4.90 -9.95 -17.36
C TRP A 446 5.27 -11.33 -16.79
N GLU A 447 6.16 -12.06 -17.46
CA GLU A 447 6.63 -13.35 -16.96
C GLU A 447 7.38 -13.22 -15.63
N LEU A 448 8.30 -12.26 -15.53
CA LEU A 448 9.01 -11.95 -14.29
C LEU A 448 8.02 -11.60 -13.17
N GLY A 449 7.09 -10.67 -13.44
CA GLY A 449 6.09 -10.25 -12.46
C GLY A 449 5.19 -11.39 -12.01
N ARG A 450 4.76 -12.26 -12.93
CA ARG A 450 3.95 -13.45 -12.61
C ARG A 450 4.69 -14.39 -11.67
N ARG A 451 5.98 -14.68 -11.93
CA ARG A 451 6.81 -15.55 -11.07
C ARG A 451 7.01 -14.96 -9.68
N VAL A 452 7.29 -13.65 -9.59
CA VAL A 452 7.38 -12.95 -8.30
C VAL A 452 6.06 -13.01 -7.55
N GLY A 453 4.95 -12.70 -8.21
CA GLY A 453 3.61 -12.77 -7.60
C GLY A 453 3.26 -14.17 -7.09
N MET A 454 3.65 -15.22 -7.84
CA MET A 454 3.51 -16.62 -7.41
C MET A 454 4.33 -16.92 -6.15
N ALA A 455 5.59 -16.48 -6.08
CA ALA A 455 6.44 -16.68 -4.91
C ALA A 455 5.86 -16.00 -3.64
N VAL A 456 5.36 -14.79 -3.78
CA VAL A 456 4.69 -14.08 -2.68
C VAL A 456 3.40 -14.79 -2.26
N SER A 457 2.57 -15.24 -3.20
CA SER A 457 1.34 -15.95 -2.90
C SER A 457 1.60 -17.33 -2.27
N GLU A 458 2.64 -18.02 -2.68
CA GLU A 458 3.04 -19.29 -2.09
C GLU A 458 3.53 -19.10 -0.63
N ARG A 459 4.29 -18.02 -0.38
CA ARG A 459 4.65 -17.66 0.98
C ARG A 459 3.41 -17.34 1.82
N ALA A 460 2.43 -16.64 1.25
CA ALA A 460 1.17 -16.32 1.92
C ALA A 460 0.39 -17.56 2.34
N ARG A 461 0.32 -18.60 1.50
CA ARG A 461 -0.34 -19.88 1.86
C ARG A 461 0.32 -20.61 3.03
N ARG A 462 1.59 -20.27 3.35
CA ARG A 462 2.41 -20.92 4.38
C ARG A 462 2.73 -20.01 5.55
N ASP A 463 2.09 -18.86 5.65
CA ASP A 463 2.37 -17.89 6.72
C ASP A 463 1.55 -18.10 8.00
N GLY A 464 0.64 -19.06 8.00
CA GLY A 464 -0.18 -19.43 9.15
C GLY A 464 -1.52 -18.70 9.24
N ALA A 465 -1.86 -17.89 8.25
CA ALA A 465 -3.13 -17.15 8.20
C ALA A 465 -4.26 -17.90 7.46
N GLU A 466 -3.95 -18.97 6.73
CA GLU A 466 -4.89 -19.80 5.96
C GLU A 466 -5.23 -21.10 6.70
#